data_a1cfde57edce6c180737fae7fa63d24f
#
_entry.id   a1cfde57edce6c180737fae7fa63d24f
#
_cell.length_a   1.000
_cell.length_b   1.000
_cell.length_c   1.000
_cell.angle_alpha   90.00
_cell.angle_beta   90.00
_cell.angle_gamma   90.00
#
_symmetry.space_group_name_H-M   'P 1'
#
loop_
_entity.id
_entity.type
_entity.pdbx_description
1 polymer ?
#
loop_
_entity_poly.entity_id
_entity_poly.type
_entity_poly.pdbx_seq_one_letter_code
_entity_poly.pdbx_strand_id
1 'polypeptide(L)'
;MKMKSRKYFWESLWEGILKLSGSVTSIAIILIIIFLFSEGFSLFSSKKIEDGYSILVNKNNKIEDVSSSEIKKVFDMEIVSWKELGVDNNEDEITVFRIDNIETYATEEEMILIEEDVANVGKVISRILEDNSGMIAQVPKDMINKDFTQKEIDLGHFSIREFFTLKEWFPTALPVPQLGVMPIIMGTLWVSLGAILLALPFGLAASIYMAELSNSKVYRFMKPIIELLSGIPSVVYGFFGLIVIVPMIQKIFNLPVGESGLAGSIVLAIMALPTIITISEDALRSVPRAMKEASLALGANKWQTILKVSIPYSISGITAAVVLGIGRAIGETMAVLMVTGNAAVMPKTLLEPLRTIPATIAAELGEAPAGGAHYQALFVLGGILFIMTLLINLFVEYISSKNKYKTK
;
A
#
# COMPACT_ATOMS: atom_id res chain seq x y z
N MET A 1 -31.91 14.41 51.34
CA MET A 1 -30.46 14.62 51.18
C MET A 1 -29.72 13.41 50.59
N LYS A 2 -29.99 12.18 51.01
CA LYS A 2 -29.34 10.93 50.55
C LYS A 2 -29.54 10.61 49.04
N MET A 3 -30.68 10.95 48.45
CA MET A 3 -30.93 10.67 47.01
C MET A 3 -30.09 11.54 46.04
N LYS A 4 -29.80 12.77 46.37
CA LYS A 4 -28.92 13.66 45.58
C LYS A 4 -27.48 13.16 45.57
N SER A 5 -26.96 12.69 46.72
CA SER A 5 -25.61 12.16 46.84
C SER A 5 -25.39 10.93 45.96
N ARG A 6 -26.38 10.00 45.89
CA ARG A 6 -26.29 8.78 45.07
C ARG A 6 -26.31 9.07 43.56
N LYS A 7 -27.05 10.12 43.14
CA LYS A 7 -27.06 10.55 41.71
C LYS A 7 -25.71 11.11 41.30
N TYR A 8 -25.12 12.01 42.10
CA TYR A 8 -23.79 12.57 41.85
C TYR A 8 -22.69 11.50 41.83
N PHE A 9 -22.80 10.45 42.68
CA PHE A 9 -21.84 9.34 42.65
C PHE A 9 -21.88 8.59 41.31
N TRP A 10 -23.07 8.24 40.83
CA TRP A 10 -23.22 7.56 39.55
C TRP A 10 -22.78 8.43 38.36
N GLU A 11 -23.09 9.72 38.39
CA GLU A 11 -22.64 10.67 37.37
C GLU A 11 -21.11 10.77 37.33
N SER A 12 -20.47 10.91 38.49
CA SER A 12 -19.00 10.94 38.59
C SER A 12 -18.36 9.63 38.19
N LEU A 13 -18.97 8.48 38.50
CA LEU A 13 -18.49 7.17 38.08
C LEU A 13 -18.53 7.03 36.54
N TRP A 14 -19.66 7.40 35.92
CA TRP A 14 -19.82 7.35 34.49
C TRP A 14 -18.86 8.33 33.77
N GLU A 15 -18.69 9.53 34.30
CA GLU A 15 -17.70 10.48 33.78
C GLU A 15 -16.28 9.94 33.89
N GLY A 16 -15.93 9.29 34.98
CA GLY A 16 -14.65 8.61 35.15
C GLY A 16 -14.42 7.48 34.14
N ILE A 17 -15.43 6.64 33.92
CA ILE A 17 -15.37 5.56 32.91
C ILE A 17 -15.21 6.11 31.51
N LEU A 18 -15.97 7.17 31.15
CA LEU A 18 -15.86 7.78 29.83
C LEU A 18 -14.48 8.43 29.60
N LYS A 19 -13.95 9.14 30.62
CA LYS A 19 -12.59 9.70 30.56
C LYS A 19 -11.54 8.62 30.42
N LEU A 20 -11.64 7.53 31.19
CA LEU A 20 -10.73 6.39 31.13
C LEU A 20 -10.77 5.74 29.74
N SER A 21 -11.98 5.47 29.23
CA SER A 21 -12.17 4.89 27.90
C SER A 21 -11.54 5.76 26.80
N GLY A 22 -11.78 7.07 26.83
CA GLY A 22 -11.15 8.01 25.87
C GLY A 22 -9.62 8.03 25.97
N SER A 23 -9.09 7.98 27.21
CA SER A 23 -7.64 7.93 27.43
C SER A 23 -7.02 6.64 26.93
N VAL A 24 -7.65 5.49 27.20
CA VAL A 24 -7.19 4.18 26.73
C VAL A 24 -7.15 4.12 25.20
N THR A 25 -8.21 4.61 24.54
CA THR A 25 -8.26 4.66 23.07
C THR A 25 -7.13 5.53 22.50
N SER A 26 -6.90 6.72 23.07
CA SER A 26 -5.82 7.61 22.65
C SER A 26 -4.44 6.99 22.84
N ILE A 27 -4.20 6.36 23.99
CA ILE A 27 -2.93 5.67 24.26
C ILE A 27 -2.76 4.50 23.30
N ALA A 28 -3.79 3.69 23.04
CA ALA A 28 -3.70 2.58 22.10
C ALA A 28 -3.30 3.05 20.68
N ILE A 29 -3.90 4.15 20.18
CA ILE A 29 -3.53 4.72 18.88
C ILE A 29 -2.08 5.17 18.87
N ILE A 30 -1.62 5.87 19.91
CA ILE A 30 -0.22 6.32 20.01
C ILE A 30 0.74 5.11 20.03
N LEU A 31 0.41 4.07 20.79
CA LEU A 31 1.23 2.85 20.84
C LEU A 31 1.29 2.13 19.50
N ILE A 32 0.17 2.05 18.77
CA ILE A 32 0.15 1.48 17.41
C ILE A 32 1.08 2.27 16.48
N ILE A 33 1.02 3.60 16.52
CA ILE A 33 1.87 4.46 15.70
C ILE A 33 3.35 4.25 16.06
N ILE A 34 3.69 4.27 17.35
CA ILE A 34 5.06 4.05 17.82
C ILE A 34 5.57 2.68 17.37
N PHE A 35 4.77 1.62 17.56
CA PHE A 35 5.13 0.27 17.14
C PHE A 35 5.35 0.17 15.63
N LEU A 36 4.42 0.73 14.85
CA LEU A 36 4.50 0.74 13.38
C LEU A 36 5.80 1.37 12.88
N PHE A 37 6.15 2.54 13.41
CA PHE A 37 7.37 3.24 13.00
C PHE A 37 8.63 2.59 13.58
N SER A 38 8.61 2.08 14.81
CA SER A 38 9.74 1.39 15.42
C SER A 38 10.12 0.14 14.63
N GLU A 39 9.14 -0.70 14.29
CA GLU A 39 9.36 -1.90 13.51
C GLU A 39 9.79 -1.57 12.07
N GLY A 40 9.14 -0.58 11.45
CA GLY A 40 9.49 -0.17 10.09
C GLY A 40 10.89 0.43 9.98
N PHE A 41 11.35 1.24 10.94
CA PHE A 41 12.67 1.84 10.87
C PHE A 41 13.79 0.82 11.03
N SER A 42 13.55 -0.35 11.63
CA SER A 42 14.54 -1.42 11.74
C SER A 42 15.00 -1.93 10.38
N LEU A 43 14.18 -1.83 9.31
CA LEU A 43 14.56 -2.15 7.93
C LEU A 43 15.85 -1.46 7.49
N PHE A 44 16.01 -0.18 7.83
CA PHE A 44 17.17 0.59 7.39
C PHE A 44 18.46 0.27 8.16
N SER A 45 18.36 -0.59 9.17
CA SER A 45 19.47 -1.20 9.88
C SER A 45 19.74 -2.65 9.43
N SER A 46 18.86 -3.23 8.63
CA SER A 46 18.98 -4.60 8.13
C SER A 46 19.87 -4.67 6.89
N LYS A 47 20.59 -5.77 6.72
CA LYS A 47 21.44 -6.00 5.54
C LYS A 47 20.57 -6.26 4.32
N LYS A 48 21.06 -5.87 3.13
CA LYS A 48 20.35 -6.06 1.85
C LYS A 48 20.38 -7.50 1.37
N ILE A 49 21.42 -8.27 1.70
CA ILE A 49 21.50 -9.69 1.37
C ILE A 49 20.56 -10.44 2.31
N GLU A 50 19.81 -11.38 1.77
CA GLU A 50 18.92 -12.23 2.55
C GLU A 50 19.64 -12.84 3.76
N ASP A 51 18.98 -12.81 4.94
CA ASP A 51 19.54 -13.36 6.16
C ASP A 51 19.89 -14.84 5.97
N GLY A 52 21.12 -15.19 6.36
CA GLY A 52 21.63 -16.55 6.20
C GLY A 52 22.38 -16.82 4.90
N TYR A 53 22.45 -15.87 3.96
CA TYR A 53 23.20 -16.00 2.70
C TYR A 53 24.33 -14.99 2.58
N SER A 54 25.34 -15.33 1.77
CA SER A 54 26.42 -14.43 1.31
C SER A 54 26.57 -14.49 -0.18
N ILE A 55 26.98 -13.38 -0.78
CA ILE A 55 27.37 -13.30 -2.18
C ILE A 55 28.88 -13.26 -2.25
N LEU A 56 29.45 -14.22 -2.98
CA LEU A 56 30.88 -14.48 -3.03
C LEU A 56 31.40 -14.34 -4.46
N VAL A 57 32.60 -13.83 -4.59
CA VAL A 57 33.33 -13.76 -5.84
C VAL A 57 34.79 -14.17 -5.60
N ASN A 58 35.52 -14.44 -6.69
CA ASN A 58 36.95 -14.72 -6.62
C ASN A 58 37.68 -13.58 -5.87
N LYS A 59 38.65 -13.92 -5.03
CA LYS A 59 39.45 -12.98 -4.22
C LYS A 59 40.12 -11.87 -5.06
N ASN A 60 40.44 -12.16 -6.32
CA ASN A 60 41.05 -11.21 -7.24
C ASN A 60 40.05 -10.34 -8.01
N ASN A 61 38.77 -10.56 -7.81
CA ASN A 61 37.72 -9.77 -8.47
C ASN A 61 37.74 -8.30 -7.95
N LYS A 62 37.78 -7.35 -8.88
CA LYS A 62 37.92 -5.92 -8.59
C LYS A 62 36.60 -5.21 -8.28
N ILE A 63 35.49 -5.95 -8.14
CA ILE A 63 34.20 -5.36 -7.79
C ILE A 63 34.28 -4.65 -6.44
N GLU A 64 33.93 -3.37 -6.38
CA GLU A 64 33.90 -2.58 -5.15
C GLU A 64 32.52 -2.05 -4.84
N ASP A 65 31.90 -1.37 -5.81
CA ASP A 65 30.57 -0.78 -5.66
C ASP A 65 29.61 -1.39 -6.67
N VAL A 66 28.62 -2.14 -6.18
CA VAL A 66 27.53 -2.69 -7.00
C VAL A 66 26.21 -2.49 -6.28
N SER A 67 25.20 -2.09 -7.03
CA SER A 67 23.85 -1.88 -6.50
C SER A 67 23.07 -3.19 -6.36
N SER A 68 22.08 -3.19 -5.46
CA SER A 68 21.16 -4.33 -5.30
C SER A 68 20.43 -4.68 -6.60
N SER A 69 20.10 -3.68 -7.42
CA SER A 69 19.44 -3.87 -8.72
C SER A 69 20.36 -4.52 -9.75
N GLU A 70 21.65 -4.19 -9.76
CA GLU A 70 22.64 -4.79 -10.66
C GLU A 70 22.92 -6.24 -10.28
N ILE A 71 23.07 -6.55 -9.00
CA ILE A 71 23.20 -7.94 -8.53
C ILE A 71 21.99 -8.78 -8.96
N LYS A 72 20.76 -8.26 -8.77
CA LYS A 72 19.56 -8.95 -9.25
C LYS A 72 19.64 -9.24 -10.74
N LYS A 73 20.00 -8.27 -11.57
CA LYS A 73 20.12 -8.43 -13.02
C LYS A 73 21.19 -9.46 -13.42
N VAL A 74 22.28 -9.55 -12.66
CA VAL A 74 23.27 -10.59 -12.85
C VAL A 74 22.68 -11.98 -12.57
N PHE A 75 21.98 -12.16 -11.46
CA PHE A 75 21.35 -13.43 -11.11
C PHE A 75 20.14 -13.79 -11.99
N ASP A 76 19.51 -12.81 -12.63
CA ASP A 76 18.46 -12.97 -13.65
C ASP A 76 19.04 -13.16 -15.07
N MET A 77 20.38 -13.16 -15.24
CA MET A 77 21.09 -13.27 -16.51
C MET A 77 20.78 -12.13 -17.50
N GLU A 78 20.37 -10.97 -17.01
CA GLU A 78 20.19 -9.74 -17.80
C GLU A 78 21.54 -9.03 -18.01
N ILE A 79 22.45 -9.11 -17.05
CA ILE A 79 23.83 -8.65 -17.13
C ILE A 79 24.73 -9.89 -17.12
N VAL A 80 25.46 -10.10 -18.18
CA VAL A 80 26.30 -11.30 -18.38
C VAL A 80 27.80 -10.97 -18.49
N SER A 81 28.17 -9.71 -18.37
CA SER A 81 29.55 -9.25 -18.50
C SER A 81 29.98 -8.36 -17.33
N TRP A 82 31.17 -8.58 -16.79
CA TRP A 82 31.77 -7.75 -15.74
C TRP A 82 31.99 -6.31 -16.18
N LYS A 83 32.26 -6.10 -17.49
CA LYS A 83 32.43 -4.77 -18.05
C LYS A 83 31.15 -3.93 -18.00
N GLU A 84 29.98 -4.56 -18.10
CA GLU A 84 28.69 -3.86 -17.93
C GLU A 84 28.51 -3.31 -16.53
N LEU A 85 29.15 -3.94 -15.53
CA LEU A 85 29.21 -3.46 -14.14
C LEU A 85 30.39 -2.49 -13.89
N GLY A 86 31.14 -2.13 -14.94
CA GLY A 86 32.32 -1.27 -14.80
C GLY A 86 33.53 -1.95 -14.18
N VAL A 87 33.56 -3.30 -14.12
CA VAL A 87 34.63 -4.08 -13.52
C VAL A 87 35.50 -4.68 -14.60
N ASP A 88 36.81 -4.36 -14.58
CA ASP A 88 37.81 -4.95 -15.47
C ASP A 88 38.39 -6.21 -14.81
N ASN A 89 37.76 -7.34 -15.07
CA ASN A 89 38.13 -8.65 -14.54
C ASN A 89 38.89 -9.49 -15.58
N ASN A 90 39.59 -10.53 -15.13
CA ASN A 90 40.35 -11.43 -16.03
C ASN A 90 39.43 -12.20 -17.00
N GLU A 91 38.29 -12.63 -16.51
CA GLU A 91 37.20 -13.18 -17.34
C GLU A 91 36.08 -12.16 -17.39
N ASP A 92 35.62 -11.84 -18.61
CA ASP A 92 34.57 -10.82 -18.79
C ASP A 92 33.17 -11.42 -18.63
N GLU A 93 32.99 -12.70 -18.91
CA GLU A 93 31.70 -13.39 -18.76
C GLU A 93 31.39 -13.70 -17.29
N ILE A 94 30.17 -13.37 -16.87
CA ILE A 94 29.68 -13.66 -15.51
C ILE A 94 29.01 -15.04 -15.51
N THR A 95 29.53 -15.94 -14.70
CA THR A 95 28.90 -17.24 -14.43
C THR A 95 28.23 -17.21 -13.05
N VAL A 96 26.91 -17.46 -13.01
CA VAL A 96 26.17 -17.49 -11.75
C VAL A 96 26.19 -18.89 -11.15
N PHE A 97 26.71 -18.99 -9.92
CA PHE A 97 26.70 -20.23 -9.14
C PHE A 97 25.65 -20.13 -8.02
N ARG A 98 24.85 -21.19 -7.93
CA ARG A 98 23.95 -21.44 -6.81
C ARG A 98 24.27 -22.79 -6.20
N ILE A 99 24.03 -22.96 -4.92
CA ILE A 99 24.38 -24.22 -4.22
C ILE A 99 23.72 -25.45 -4.87
N ASP A 100 22.54 -25.29 -5.46
CA ASP A 100 21.81 -26.33 -6.17
C ASP A 100 22.56 -26.83 -7.43
N ASN A 101 23.51 -26.03 -7.93
CA ASN A 101 24.31 -26.38 -9.12
C ASN A 101 25.69 -26.91 -8.77
N ILE A 102 25.96 -27.25 -7.50
CA ILE A 102 27.29 -27.66 -7.04
C ILE A 102 27.79 -28.91 -7.79
N GLU A 103 26.91 -29.87 -8.12
CA GLU A 103 27.21 -31.07 -8.85
C GLU A 103 27.81 -30.82 -10.25
N THR A 104 27.49 -29.64 -10.85
CA THR A 104 28.00 -29.27 -12.19
C THR A 104 29.50 -28.90 -12.15
N TYR A 105 29.97 -28.42 -10.98
CA TYR A 105 31.30 -27.82 -10.82
C TYR A 105 32.22 -28.62 -9.88
N ALA A 106 31.66 -29.48 -9.01
CA ALA A 106 32.38 -30.31 -8.09
C ALA A 106 32.82 -31.62 -8.78
N THR A 107 33.97 -32.16 -8.40
CA THR A 107 34.43 -33.47 -8.82
C THR A 107 33.72 -34.59 -8.05
N GLU A 108 33.74 -35.82 -8.57
CA GLU A 108 33.14 -36.99 -7.87
C GLU A 108 33.73 -37.18 -6.46
N GLU A 109 35.07 -36.97 -6.30
CA GLU A 109 35.74 -37.07 -5.00
C GLU A 109 35.26 -36.00 -4.04
N GLU A 110 35.01 -34.78 -4.52
CA GLU A 110 34.50 -33.65 -3.70
C GLU A 110 33.04 -33.89 -3.30
N MET A 111 32.22 -34.46 -4.17
CA MET A 111 30.86 -34.82 -3.82
C MET A 111 30.79 -35.85 -2.69
N ILE A 112 31.71 -36.87 -2.70
CA ILE A 112 31.84 -37.82 -1.61
C ILE A 112 32.26 -37.12 -0.31
N LEU A 113 33.20 -36.18 -0.37
CA LEU A 113 33.61 -35.40 0.82
C LEU A 113 32.48 -34.52 1.40
N ILE A 114 31.60 -34.00 0.54
CA ILE A 114 30.42 -33.24 0.97
C ILE A 114 29.38 -34.14 1.64
N GLU A 115 29.17 -35.32 1.11
CA GLU A 115 28.27 -36.33 1.69
C GLU A 115 28.77 -36.83 3.07
N GLU A 116 30.08 -36.92 3.27
CA GLU A 116 30.67 -37.29 4.55
C GLU A 116 30.55 -36.21 5.62
N ASP A 117 30.79 -34.94 5.24
CA ASP A 117 30.67 -33.82 6.15
C ASP A 117 30.31 -32.52 5.39
N VAL A 118 29.15 -31.95 5.68
CA VAL A 118 28.65 -30.68 5.12
C VAL A 118 29.65 -29.55 5.35
N ALA A 119 30.49 -29.61 6.38
CA ALA A 119 31.53 -28.61 6.61
C ALA A 119 32.57 -28.50 5.48
N ASN A 120 32.69 -29.50 4.62
CA ASN A 120 33.57 -29.48 3.45
C ASN A 120 33.02 -28.69 2.27
N VAL A 121 31.71 -28.36 2.26
CA VAL A 121 31.08 -27.58 1.19
C VAL A 121 31.78 -26.24 0.98
N GLY A 122 32.13 -25.52 2.06
CA GLY A 122 32.85 -24.24 1.98
C GLY A 122 34.22 -24.34 1.29
N LYS A 123 34.95 -25.45 1.49
CA LYS A 123 36.25 -25.68 0.82
C LYS A 123 36.08 -25.92 -0.67
N VAL A 124 35.08 -26.73 -1.05
CA VAL A 124 34.76 -27.02 -2.45
C VAL A 124 34.33 -25.77 -3.18
N ILE A 125 33.45 -24.94 -2.57
CA ILE A 125 33.04 -23.65 -3.15
C ILE A 125 34.25 -22.72 -3.30
N SER A 126 35.16 -22.67 -2.31
CA SER A 126 36.36 -21.84 -2.40
C SER A 126 37.23 -22.22 -3.58
N ARG A 127 37.43 -23.53 -3.84
CA ARG A 127 38.16 -24.03 -5.00
C ARG A 127 37.43 -23.67 -6.30
N ILE A 128 36.12 -23.94 -6.38
CA ILE A 128 35.31 -23.60 -7.57
C ILE A 128 35.44 -22.13 -7.96
N LEU A 129 35.41 -21.22 -6.96
CA LEU A 129 35.58 -19.79 -7.18
C LEU A 129 37.03 -19.40 -7.52
N GLU A 130 38.05 -20.17 -7.07
CA GLU A 130 39.44 -19.95 -7.46
C GLU A 130 39.68 -20.32 -8.92
N ASP A 131 39.12 -21.42 -9.38
CA ASP A 131 39.27 -21.92 -10.74
C ASP A 131 38.49 -21.10 -11.78
N ASN A 132 37.43 -20.40 -11.35
CA ASN A 132 36.54 -19.60 -12.21
C ASN A 132 36.51 -18.13 -11.76
N SER A 133 37.38 -17.31 -12.34
CA SER A 133 37.55 -15.90 -11.93
C SER A 133 36.34 -15.01 -12.28
N GLY A 134 35.54 -15.42 -13.27
CA GLY A 134 34.29 -14.74 -13.67
C GLY A 134 33.06 -15.14 -12.88
N MET A 135 33.17 -16.07 -11.90
CA MET A 135 32.01 -16.60 -11.19
C MET A 135 31.58 -15.70 -10.03
N ILE A 136 30.23 -15.58 -9.89
CA ILE A 136 29.56 -15.00 -8.72
C ILE A 136 28.69 -16.08 -8.08
N ALA A 137 28.79 -16.25 -6.76
CA ALA A 137 28.13 -17.33 -6.03
C ALA A 137 27.20 -16.80 -4.94
N GLN A 138 26.00 -17.38 -4.83
CA GLN A 138 25.12 -17.24 -3.66
C GLN A 138 25.22 -18.49 -2.81
N VAL A 139 25.64 -18.35 -1.55
CA VAL A 139 25.93 -19.48 -0.67
C VAL A 139 25.37 -19.22 0.73
N PRO A 140 24.77 -20.24 1.39
CA PRO A 140 24.40 -20.15 2.80
C PRO A 140 25.61 -19.87 3.70
N LYS A 141 25.47 -18.97 4.66
CA LYS A 141 26.57 -18.55 5.58
C LYS A 141 27.07 -19.66 6.48
N ASP A 142 26.21 -20.57 6.87
CA ASP A 142 26.53 -21.75 7.68
C ASP A 142 27.48 -22.74 6.97
N MET A 143 27.54 -22.67 5.63
CA MET A 143 28.47 -23.44 4.80
C MET A 143 29.83 -22.74 4.60
N ILE A 144 29.98 -21.48 5.05
CA ILE A 144 31.21 -20.70 4.92
C ILE A 144 32.04 -20.88 6.19
N ASN A 145 33.16 -21.60 6.10
CA ASN A 145 34.09 -21.83 7.21
C ASN A 145 34.97 -20.60 7.45
N LYS A 146 35.59 -20.51 8.67
CA LYS A 146 36.54 -19.44 9.04
C LYS A 146 37.78 -19.35 8.15
N ASP A 147 38.14 -20.43 7.45
CA ASP A 147 39.27 -20.52 6.53
C ASP A 147 38.91 -20.14 5.08
N PHE A 148 37.69 -19.60 4.86
CA PHE A 148 37.23 -19.20 3.55
C PHE A 148 38.05 -17.99 3.04
N THR A 149 38.64 -18.09 1.85
CA THR A 149 39.61 -17.12 1.33
C THR A 149 39.06 -16.20 0.23
N GLN A 150 37.82 -16.44 -0.21
CA GLN A 150 37.22 -15.67 -1.30
C GLN A 150 36.59 -14.36 -0.81
N LYS A 151 36.33 -13.43 -1.74
CA LYS A 151 35.79 -12.10 -1.41
C LYS A 151 34.27 -12.16 -1.24
N GLU A 152 33.79 -11.69 -0.09
CA GLU A 152 32.36 -11.47 0.12
C GLU A 152 31.97 -10.07 -0.37
N ILE A 153 30.89 -9.97 -1.14
CA ILE A 153 30.30 -8.70 -1.55
C ILE A 153 29.38 -8.21 -0.43
N ASP A 154 29.68 -7.05 0.15
CA ASP A 154 28.82 -6.37 1.12
C ASP A 154 28.02 -5.29 0.39
N LEU A 155 26.71 -5.45 0.29
CA LEU A 155 25.78 -4.48 -0.30
C LEU A 155 25.31 -3.42 0.70
N GLY A 156 25.83 -3.47 1.94
CA GLY A 156 25.44 -2.57 3.01
C GLY A 156 23.99 -2.77 3.47
N HIS A 157 23.41 -1.69 4.00
CA HIS A 157 22.06 -1.68 4.57
C HIS A 157 21.06 -1.07 3.58
N PHE A 158 19.77 -1.36 3.78
CA PHE A 158 18.71 -0.72 3.01
C PHE A 158 18.75 0.80 3.19
N SER A 159 18.72 1.52 2.07
CA SER A 159 18.72 2.98 2.06
C SER A 159 17.30 3.52 1.84
N ILE A 160 16.93 4.57 2.60
CA ILE A 160 15.66 5.29 2.40
C ILE A 160 15.55 5.77 0.94
N ARG A 161 16.64 6.26 0.35
CA ARG A 161 16.65 6.72 -1.03
C ARG A 161 16.30 5.60 -2.01
N GLU A 162 16.93 4.43 -1.88
CA GLU A 162 16.65 3.26 -2.74
C GLU A 162 15.20 2.81 -2.58
N PHE A 163 14.72 2.72 -1.34
CA PHE A 163 13.33 2.35 -1.05
C PHE A 163 12.30 3.20 -1.80
N PHE A 164 12.57 4.51 -1.96
CA PHE A 164 11.70 5.43 -2.70
C PHE A 164 12.06 5.60 -4.19
N THR A 165 13.19 5.10 -4.67
CA THR A 165 13.59 5.27 -6.07
C THR A 165 13.44 4.02 -6.92
N LEU A 166 13.51 2.84 -6.31
CA LEU A 166 13.29 1.57 -7.00
C LEU A 166 11.85 1.49 -7.52
N LYS A 167 11.70 0.90 -8.71
CA LYS A 167 10.42 0.83 -9.45
C LYS A 167 9.77 -0.55 -9.41
N GLU A 168 10.28 -1.45 -8.59
CA GLU A 168 9.84 -2.82 -8.49
C GLU A 168 9.71 -3.23 -7.01
N TRP A 169 8.70 -4.03 -6.70
CA TRP A 169 8.48 -4.60 -5.39
C TRP A 169 8.47 -6.13 -5.51
N PHE A 170 9.61 -6.75 -5.25
CA PHE A 170 9.82 -8.20 -5.19
C PHE A 170 10.60 -8.54 -3.93
N PRO A 171 9.93 -8.61 -2.76
CA PRO A 171 10.59 -8.81 -1.47
C PRO A 171 11.21 -10.20 -1.32
N THR A 172 10.77 -11.16 -2.12
CA THR A 172 11.27 -12.55 -2.16
C THR A 172 12.28 -12.79 -3.27
N ALA A 173 12.74 -11.73 -3.95
CA ALA A 173 13.76 -11.88 -5.00
C ALA A 173 15.12 -12.28 -4.38
N LEU A 174 15.74 -13.29 -4.98
CA LEU A 174 17.05 -13.78 -4.58
C LEU A 174 18.14 -13.29 -5.56
N PRO A 175 19.33 -12.98 -5.11
CA PRO A 175 19.83 -13.01 -3.72
C PRO A 175 19.49 -11.76 -2.92
N VAL A 176 18.89 -10.75 -3.54
CA VAL A 176 18.64 -9.43 -2.95
C VAL A 176 17.19 -9.02 -3.14
N PRO A 177 16.43 -8.82 -2.05
CA PRO A 177 15.06 -8.32 -2.12
C PRO A 177 14.99 -6.96 -2.82
N GLN A 178 13.99 -6.77 -3.68
CA GLN A 178 13.70 -5.48 -4.32
C GLN A 178 12.52 -4.82 -3.59
N LEU A 179 12.83 -3.84 -2.76
CA LEU A 179 11.85 -3.17 -1.89
C LEU A 179 11.52 -1.75 -2.39
N GLY A 180 11.19 -1.62 -3.67
CA GLY A 180 10.77 -0.35 -4.26
C GLY A 180 9.31 -0.03 -3.94
N VAL A 181 9.05 1.00 -3.14
CA VAL A 181 7.69 1.35 -2.70
C VAL A 181 6.92 2.22 -3.71
N MET A 182 7.60 2.87 -4.63
CA MET A 182 6.99 3.84 -5.56
C MET A 182 5.84 3.27 -6.39
N PRO A 183 5.93 2.05 -6.97
CA PRO A 183 4.80 1.45 -7.70
C PRO A 183 3.54 1.32 -6.85
N ILE A 184 3.69 0.93 -5.59
CA ILE A 184 2.60 0.67 -4.65
C ILE A 184 1.96 1.99 -4.18
N ILE A 185 2.78 3.03 -3.93
CA ILE A 185 2.28 4.39 -3.64
C ILE A 185 1.46 4.92 -4.83
N MET A 186 2.02 4.83 -6.03
CA MET A 186 1.35 5.30 -7.24
C MET A 186 0.07 4.53 -7.51
N GLY A 187 0.09 3.20 -7.33
CA GLY A 187 -1.11 2.37 -7.45
C GLY A 187 -2.22 2.81 -6.48
N THR A 188 -1.87 3.06 -5.21
CA THR A 188 -2.83 3.56 -4.21
C THR A 188 -3.41 4.92 -4.60
N LEU A 189 -2.57 5.86 -5.03
CA LEU A 189 -3.01 7.19 -5.46
C LEU A 189 -3.89 7.13 -6.72
N TRP A 190 -3.49 6.36 -7.73
CA TRP A 190 -4.25 6.23 -8.98
C TRP A 190 -5.65 5.66 -8.74
N VAL A 191 -5.75 4.55 -8.00
CA VAL A 191 -7.04 3.89 -7.74
C VAL A 191 -7.93 4.78 -6.88
N SER A 192 -7.38 5.38 -5.81
CA SER A 192 -8.15 6.24 -4.91
C SER A 192 -8.62 7.53 -5.59
N LEU A 193 -7.75 8.18 -6.37
CA LEU A 193 -8.12 9.37 -7.13
C LEU A 193 -9.19 9.06 -8.18
N GLY A 194 -9.02 7.96 -8.93
CA GLY A 194 -10.00 7.49 -9.89
C GLY A 194 -11.36 7.21 -9.24
N ALA A 195 -11.35 6.55 -8.09
CA ALA A 195 -12.57 6.26 -7.34
C ALA A 195 -13.32 7.53 -6.92
N ILE A 196 -12.61 8.53 -6.38
CA ILE A 196 -13.23 9.78 -5.92
C ILE A 196 -13.73 10.62 -7.10
N LEU A 197 -12.97 10.69 -8.19
CA LEU A 197 -13.39 11.41 -9.40
C LEU A 197 -14.68 10.82 -9.99
N LEU A 198 -14.88 9.51 -9.86
CA LEU A 198 -16.13 8.85 -10.27
C LEU A 198 -17.23 9.01 -9.21
N ALA A 199 -16.95 8.79 -7.93
CA ALA A 199 -17.95 8.79 -6.87
C ALA A 199 -18.52 10.18 -6.57
N LEU A 200 -17.68 11.22 -6.61
CA LEU A 200 -18.05 12.56 -6.17
C LEU A 200 -19.21 13.18 -6.96
N PRO A 201 -19.19 13.23 -8.31
CA PRO A 201 -20.27 13.83 -9.07
C PRO A 201 -21.60 13.08 -8.89
N PHE A 202 -21.57 11.74 -8.91
CA PHE A 202 -22.77 10.93 -8.71
C PHE A 202 -23.29 11.00 -7.26
N GLY A 203 -22.39 10.96 -6.28
CA GLY A 203 -22.73 11.06 -4.86
C GLY A 203 -23.34 12.40 -4.50
N LEU A 204 -22.77 13.52 -4.97
CA LEU A 204 -23.32 14.86 -4.75
C LEU A 204 -24.64 15.06 -5.49
N ALA A 205 -24.75 14.62 -6.73
CA ALA A 205 -26.02 14.72 -7.49
C ALA A 205 -27.14 13.96 -6.78
N ALA A 206 -26.88 12.72 -6.32
CA ALA A 206 -27.86 11.94 -5.57
C ALA A 206 -28.21 12.59 -4.23
N SER A 207 -27.26 13.10 -3.47
CA SER A 207 -27.51 13.76 -2.18
C SER A 207 -28.34 15.04 -2.34
N ILE A 208 -28.03 15.87 -3.34
CA ILE A 208 -28.82 17.08 -3.66
C ILE A 208 -30.24 16.69 -4.07
N TYR A 209 -30.39 15.69 -4.95
CA TYR A 209 -31.69 15.21 -5.36
C TYR A 209 -32.52 14.73 -4.16
N MET A 210 -31.94 13.92 -3.28
CA MET A 210 -32.62 13.38 -2.10
C MET A 210 -32.97 14.44 -1.08
N ALA A 211 -32.10 15.43 -0.85
CA ALA A 211 -32.30 16.46 0.16
C ALA A 211 -33.27 17.57 -0.26
N GLU A 212 -33.22 17.98 -1.55
CA GLU A 212 -33.86 19.21 -2.01
C GLU A 212 -34.99 19.02 -3.03
N LEU A 213 -34.94 17.94 -3.83
CA LEU A 213 -35.82 17.77 -4.99
C LEU A 213 -36.79 16.59 -4.86
N SER A 214 -36.41 15.55 -4.13
CA SER A 214 -37.20 14.32 -4.03
C SER A 214 -38.49 14.52 -3.23
N ASN A 215 -39.54 13.84 -3.63
CA ASN A 215 -40.75 13.75 -2.84
C ASN A 215 -40.61 12.68 -1.73
N SER A 216 -41.49 12.71 -0.74
CA SER A 216 -41.42 11.81 0.42
C SER A 216 -41.52 10.31 0.04
N LYS A 217 -42.12 9.95 -1.08
CA LYS A 217 -42.23 8.56 -1.53
C LYS A 217 -40.90 8.06 -2.09
N VAL A 218 -40.25 8.87 -2.98
CA VAL A 218 -38.96 8.55 -3.56
C VAL A 218 -37.89 8.50 -2.50
N TYR A 219 -37.85 9.47 -1.59
CA TYR A 219 -36.91 9.49 -0.49
C TYR A 219 -37.02 8.23 0.38
N ARG A 220 -38.25 7.87 0.79
CA ARG A 220 -38.52 6.70 1.64
C ARG A 220 -38.12 5.38 0.97
N PHE A 221 -38.07 5.35 -0.35
CA PHE A 221 -37.60 4.20 -1.11
C PHE A 221 -36.06 4.20 -1.30
N MET A 222 -35.47 5.35 -1.65
CA MET A 222 -34.03 5.44 -1.93
C MET A 222 -33.14 5.34 -0.69
N LYS A 223 -33.54 5.98 0.42
CA LYS A 223 -32.72 6.04 1.64
C LYS A 223 -32.36 4.63 2.17
N PRO A 224 -33.31 3.71 2.35
CA PRO A 224 -32.99 2.34 2.77
C PRO A 224 -32.07 1.58 1.80
N ILE A 225 -32.23 1.79 0.49
CA ILE A 225 -31.36 1.14 -0.50
C ILE A 225 -29.91 1.60 -0.34
N ILE A 226 -29.69 2.91 -0.18
CA ILE A 226 -28.34 3.46 0.03
C ILE A 226 -27.75 2.96 1.36
N GLU A 227 -28.56 2.90 2.42
CA GLU A 227 -28.12 2.36 3.70
C GLU A 227 -27.77 0.85 3.62
N LEU A 228 -28.56 0.07 2.90
CA LEU A 228 -28.25 -1.35 2.64
C LEU A 228 -26.93 -1.51 1.88
N LEU A 229 -26.67 -0.69 0.86
CA LEU A 229 -25.40 -0.70 0.13
C LEU A 229 -24.22 -0.46 1.07
N SER A 230 -24.35 0.42 2.07
CA SER A 230 -23.27 0.66 3.03
C SER A 230 -22.96 -0.54 3.92
N GLY A 231 -23.93 -1.45 4.10
CA GLY A 231 -23.78 -2.67 4.90
C GLY A 231 -23.18 -3.87 4.15
N ILE A 232 -23.00 -3.79 2.84
CA ILE A 232 -22.42 -4.88 2.06
C ILE A 232 -20.92 -5.01 2.38
N PRO A 233 -20.42 -6.23 2.72
CA PRO A 233 -19.00 -6.46 2.95
C PRO A 233 -18.16 -6.16 1.70
N SER A 234 -16.94 -5.61 1.90
CA SER A 234 -16.06 -5.23 0.78
C SER A 234 -15.68 -6.39 -0.14
N VAL A 235 -15.54 -7.59 0.42
CA VAL A 235 -15.28 -8.83 -0.35
C VAL A 235 -16.38 -9.09 -1.40
N VAL A 236 -17.64 -8.79 -1.08
CA VAL A 236 -18.76 -8.97 -2.04
C VAL A 236 -18.65 -7.99 -3.20
N TYR A 237 -18.27 -6.74 -2.91
CA TYR A 237 -17.97 -5.76 -3.96
C TYR A 237 -16.79 -6.18 -4.82
N GLY A 238 -15.73 -6.71 -4.22
CA GLY A 238 -14.57 -7.24 -4.93
C GLY A 238 -14.93 -8.41 -5.83
N PHE A 239 -15.72 -9.35 -5.32
CA PHE A 239 -16.23 -10.49 -6.12
C PHE A 239 -17.11 -10.02 -7.28
N PHE A 240 -18.05 -9.11 -7.04
CA PHE A 240 -18.84 -8.49 -8.11
C PHE A 240 -17.94 -7.80 -9.14
N GLY A 241 -16.95 -7.05 -8.69
CA GLY A 241 -15.96 -6.39 -9.54
C GLY A 241 -15.22 -7.38 -10.43
N LEU A 242 -14.74 -8.48 -9.85
CA LEU A 242 -14.01 -9.52 -10.57
C LEU A 242 -14.87 -10.21 -11.64
N ILE A 243 -16.12 -10.54 -11.32
CA ILE A 243 -16.98 -11.31 -12.23
C ILE A 243 -17.67 -10.42 -13.28
N VAL A 244 -17.95 -9.15 -12.97
CA VAL A 244 -18.74 -8.26 -13.84
C VAL A 244 -17.90 -7.12 -14.41
N ILE A 245 -17.23 -6.34 -13.56
CA ILE A 245 -16.52 -5.12 -13.98
C ILE A 245 -15.25 -5.46 -14.77
N VAL A 246 -14.45 -6.41 -14.28
CA VAL A 246 -13.20 -6.83 -14.92
C VAL A 246 -13.44 -7.33 -16.35
N PRO A 247 -14.34 -8.31 -16.64
CA PRO A 247 -14.61 -8.74 -18.00
C PRO A 247 -15.23 -7.64 -18.87
N MET A 248 -16.02 -6.74 -18.30
CA MET A 248 -16.59 -5.60 -19.02
C MET A 248 -15.49 -4.65 -19.51
N ILE A 249 -14.52 -4.28 -18.64
CA ILE A 249 -13.38 -3.45 -18.99
C ILE A 249 -12.52 -4.13 -20.06
N GLN A 250 -12.20 -5.42 -19.87
CA GLN A 250 -11.43 -6.21 -20.82
C GLN A 250 -12.02 -6.14 -22.23
N LYS A 251 -13.35 -6.31 -22.35
CA LYS A 251 -14.05 -6.26 -23.65
C LYS A 251 -14.11 -4.85 -24.24
N ILE A 252 -14.42 -3.83 -23.41
CA ILE A 252 -14.58 -2.44 -23.90
C ILE A 252 -13.25 -1.88 -24.44
N PHE A 253 -12.16 -2.15 -23.73
CA PHE A 253 -10.84 -1.61 -24.08
C PHE A 253 -9.96 -2.60 -24.86
N ASN A 254 -10.49 -3.81 -25.16
CA ASN A 254 -9.78 -4.89 -25.85
C ASN A 254 -8.42 -5.20 -25.23
N LEU A 255 -8.40 -5.37 -23.89
CA LEU A 255 -7.19 -5.61 -23.12
C LEU A 255 -6.87 -7.12 -23.04
N PRO A 256 -5.59 -7.50 -22.89
CA PRO A 256 -5.20 -8.90 -22.67
C PRO A 256 -5.77 -9.44 -21.34
N VAL A 257 -5.80 -8.59 -20.29
CA VAL A 257 -6.40 -8.85 -18.98
C VAL A 257 -7.29 -7.69 -18.58
N GLY A 258 -8.36 -7.94 -17.84
CA GLY A 258 -9.32 -6.91 -17.44
C GLY A 258 -9.05 -6.34 -16.04
N GLU A 259 -8.26 -7.03 -15.22
CA GLU A 259 -7.81 -6.56 -13.92
C GLU A 259 -6.94 -5.33 -14.11
N SER A 260 -7.33 -4.23 -13.47
CA SER A 260 -6.72 -2.92 -13.74
C SER A 260 -7.00 -1.91 -12.63
N GLY A 261 -6.23 -0.83 -12.60
CA GLY A 261 -6.52 0.31 -11.74
C GLY A 261 -7.89 0.92 -11.97
N LEU A 262 -8.41 0.87 -13.23
CA LEU A 262 -9.75 1.34 -13.56
C LEU A 262 -10.83 0.45 -12.93
N ALA A 263 -10.67 -0.87 -12.97
CA ALA A 263 -11.57 -1.80 -12.30
C ALA A 263 -11.63 -1.51 -10.79
N GLY A 264 -10.46 -1.36 -10.15
CA GLY A 264 -10.36 -0.93 -8.75
C GLY A 264 -11.06 0.40 -8.50
N SER A 265 -10.83 1.40 -9.34
CA SER A 265 -11.45 2.73 -9.20
C SER A 265 -12.98 2.68 -9.28
N ILE A 266 -13.55 1.91 -10.20
CA ILE A 266 -15.01 1.76 -10.33
C ILE A 266 -15.61 1.06 -9.12
N VAL A 267 -15.01 -0.06 -8.68
CA VAL A 267 -15.50 -0.80 -7.50
C VAL A 267 -15.42 0.08 -6.25
N LEU A 268 -14.33 0.77 -6.03
CA LEU A 268 -14.18 1.71 -4.90
C LEU A 268 -15.16 2.89 -5.01
N ALA A 269 -15.43 3.40 -6.21
CA ALA A 269 -16.40 4.46 -6.40
C ALA A 269 -17.80 4.00 -5.92
N ILE A 270 -18.23 2.80 -6.33
CA ILE A 270 -19.52 2.22 -5.90
C ILE A 270 -19.57 2.09 -4.37
N MET A 271 -18.49 1.66 -3.75
CA MET A 271 -18.39 1.51 -2.29
C MET A 271 -18.37 2.84 -1.52
N ALA A 272 -17.81 3.90 -2.11
CA ALA A 272 -17.76 5.24 -1.50
C ALA A 272 -19.09 5.99 -1.62
N LEU A 273 -19.92 5.71 -2.65
CA LEU A 273 -21.18 6.38 -2.91
C LEU A 273 -22.11 6.46 -1.69
N PRO A 274 -22.43 5.38 -0.96
CA PRO A 274 -23.34 5.45 0.18
C PRO A 274 -22.88 6.43 1.25
N THR A 275 -21.58 6.44 1.57
CA THR A 275 -20.99 7.35 2.57
C THR A 275 -21.10 8.80 2.11
N ILE A 276 -20.71 9.10 0.86
CA ILE A 276 -20.76 10.45 0.30
C ILE A 276 -22.21 10.94 0.25
N ILE A 277 -23.15 10.11 -0.24
CA ILE A 277 -24.56 10.45 -0.36
C ILE A 277 -25.17 10.74 1.01
N THR A 278 -25.03 9.82 1.96
CA THR A 278 -25.69 9.95 3.27
C THR A 278 -25.22 11.17 4.03
N ILE A 279 -23.91 11.38 4.14
CA ILE A 279 -23.36 12.51 4.91
C ILE A 279 -23.63 13.85 4.21
N SER A 280 -23.53 13.89 2.88
CA SER A 280 -23.86 15.12 2.13
C SER A 280 -25.35 15.45 2.19
N GLU A 281 -26.22 14.43 2.13
CA GLU A 281 -27.67 14.58 2.26
C GLU A 281 -28.04 15.10 3.65
N ASP A 282 -27.48 14.55 4.72
CA ASP A 282 -27.71 15.01 6.09
C ASP A 282 -27.24 16.46 6.28
N ALA A 283 -26.09 16.84 5.69
CA ALA A 283 -25.61 18.21 5.70
C ALA A 283 -26.53 19.19 4.96
N LEU A 284 -27.06 18.82 3.79
CA LEU A 284 -28.00 19.63 3.04
C LEU A 284 -29.36 19.79 3.75
N ARG A 285 -29.82 18.74 4.45
CA ARG A 285 -31.05 18.80 5.25
C ARG A 285 -30.91 19.64 6.51
N SER A 286 -29.71 19.83 7.02
CA SER A 286 -29.44 20.68 8.20
C SER A 286 -29.64 22.17 7.92
N VAL A 287 -29.76 22.58 6.66
CA VAL A 287 -30.02 23.98 6.26
C VAL A 287 -31.38 24.44 6.79
N PRO A 288 -31.46 25.54 7.58
CA PRO A 288 -32.73 26.03 8.13
C PRO A 288 -33.74 26.38 7.03
N ARG A 289 -34.97 25.93 7.19
CA ARG A 289 -36.06 26.18 6.22
C ARG A 289 -36.27 27.66 5.97
N ALA A 290 -36.17 28.49 7.04
CA ALA A 290 -36.28 29.93 6.93
C ALA A 290 -35.32 30.56 5.91
N MET A 291 -34.09 30.06 5.80
CA MET A 291 -33.12 30.55 4.81
C MET A 291 -33.55 30.22 3.37
N LYS A 292 -34.08 29.00 3.15
CA LYS A 292 -34.59 28.57 1.83
C LYS A 292 -35.82 29.39 1.43
N GLU A 293 -36.76 29.59 2.37
CA GLU A 293 -37.98 30.37 2.18
C GLU A 293 -37.67 31.85 1.91
N ALA A 294 -36.72 32.44 2.64
CA ALA A 294 -36.25 33.80 2.39
C ALA A 294 -35.66 33.98 0.97
N SER A 295 -34.88 33.03 0.52
CA SER A 295 -34.35 33.03 -0.85
C SER A 295 -35.47 32.99 -1.91
N LEU A 296 -36.46 32.12 -1.71
CA LEU A 296 -37.61 32.03 -2.61
C LEU A 296 -38.47 33.27 -2.60
N ALA A 297 -38.67 33.91 -1.42
CA ALA A 297 -39.40 35.15 -1.27
C ALA A 297 -38.72 36.34 -2.00
N LEU A 298 -37.41 36.31 -2.15
CA LEU A 298 -36.63 37.26 -2.95
C LEU A 298 -36.69 36.97 -4.48
N GLY A 299 -37.50 36.00 -4.91
CA GLY A 299 -37.69 35.66 -6.32
C GLY A 299 -36.69 34.65 -6.89
N ALA A 300 -35.83 34.07 -6.05
CA ALA A 300 -34.95 33.01 -6.51
C ALA A 300 -35.75 31.73 -6.88
N ASN A 301 -35.34 31.03 -7.94
CA ASN A 301 -35.89 29.72 -8.24
C ASN A 301 -35.20 28.61 -7.37
N LYS A 302 -35.75 27.39 -7.39
CA LYS A 302 -35.22 26.26 -6.60
C LYS A 302 -33.73 25.99 -6.84
N TRP A 303 -33.28 26.02 -8.09
CA TRP A 303 -31.87 25.81 -8.42
C TRP A 303 -30.97 26.92 -7.87
N GLN A 304 -31.40 28.15 -7.96
CA GLN A 304 -30.65 29.30 -7.38
C GLN A 304 -30.56 29.16 -5.87
N THR A 305 -31.64 28.75 -5.19
CA THR A 305 -31.63 28.49 -3.74
C THR A 305 -30.67 27.35 -3.38
N ILE A 306 -30.67 26.23 -4.14
CA ILE A 306 -29.76 25.14 -3.91
C ILE A 306 -28.30 25.59 -4.06
N LEU A 307 -27.96 26.21 -5.20
CA LEU A 307 -26.56 26.58 -5.52
C LEU A 307 -26.03 27.74 -4.67
N LYS A 308 -26.88 28.72 -4.30
CA LYS A 308 -26.46 29.94 -3.61
C LYS A 308 -26.74 29.97 -2.11
N VAL A 309 -27.59 29.07 -1.60
CA VAL A 309 -27.93 28.99 -0.17
C VAL A 309 -27.62 27.61 0.40
N SER A 310 -28.26 26.53 -0.13
CA SER A 310 -28.13 25.19 0.49
C SER A 310 -26.71 24.66 0.43
N ILE A 311 -26.09 24.64 -0.74
CA ILE A 311 -24.72 24.12 -0.91
C ILE A 311 -23.67 24.94 -0.13
N PRO A 312 -23.63 26.29 -0.22
CA PRO A 312 -22.69 27.08 0.56
C PRO A 312 -22.85 26.94 2.07
N TYR A 313 -24.08 26.84 2.57
CA TYR A 313 -24.31 26.56 3.99
C TYR A 313 -23.79 25.18 4.41
N SER A 314 -23.98 24.16 3.59
CA SER A 314 -23.66 22.76 3.88
C SER A 314 -22.24 22.40 3.50
N ILE A 315 -21.42 23.31 2.98
CA ILE A 315 -20.10 23.00 2.40
C ILE A 315 -19.19 22.25 3.37
N SER A 316 -19.25 22.55 4.66
CA SER A 316 -18.46 21.87 5.68
C SER A 316 -18.84 20.41 5.84
N GLY A 317 -20.15 20.11 5.81
CA GLY A 317 -20.64 18.73 5.88
C GLY A 317 -20.37 17.95 4.60
N ILE A 318 -20.54 18.61 3.43
CA ILE A 318 -20.18 18.01 2.13
C ILE A 318 -18.68 17.69 2.08
N THR A 319 -17.83 18.60 2.57
CA THR A 319 -16.39 18.35 2.64
C THR A 319 -16.07 17.17 3.57
N ALA A 320 -16.73 17.08 4.71
CA ALA A 320 -16.57 15.94 5.62
C ALA A 320 -16.95 14.61 4.94
N ALA A 321 -18.04 14.60 4.15
CA ALA A 321 -18.44 13.43 3.35
C ALA A 321 -17.35 13.00 2.35
N VAL A 322 -16.74 13.98 1.67
CA VAL A 322 -15.64 13.75 0.72
C VAL A 322 -14.41 13.18 1.44
N VAL A 323 -14.00 13.77 2.58
CA VAL A 323 -12.87 13.28 3.38
C VAL A 323 -13.08 11.84 3.81
N LEU A 324 -14.25 11.51 4.31
CA LEU A 324 -14.57 10.13 4.73
C LEU A 324 -14.61 9.17 3.55
N GLY A 325 -15.11 9.60 2.39
CA GLY A 325 -15.07 8.83 1.15
C GLY A 325 -13.64 8.55 0.68
N ILE A 326 -12.77 9.57 0.71
CA ILE A 326 -11.34 9.43 0.38
C ILE A 326 -10.64 8.47 1.35
N GLY A 327 -10.84 8.66 2.66
CA GLY A 327 -10.23 7.82 3.68
C GLY A 327 -10.60 6.33 3.50
N ARG A 328 -11.89 6.07 3.16
CA ARG A 328 -12.35 4.73 2.84
C ARG A 328 -11.69 4.16 1.57
N ALA A 329 -11.58 4.96 0.51
CA ALA A 329 -10.99 4.53 -0.75
C ALA A 329 -9.49 4.21 -0.63
N ILE A 330 -8.73 5.01 0.13
CA ILE A 330 -7.29 4.79 0.34
C ILE A 330 -7.03 3.55 1.22
N GLY A 331 -7.88 3.31 2.21
CA GLY A 331 -7.74 2.20 3.15
C GLY A 331 -8.36 0.88 2.69
N GLU A 332 -9.02 0.85 1.52
CA GLU A 332 -9.68 -0.37 1.05
C GLU A 332 -8.66 -1.43 0.62
N THR A 333 -8.89 -2.64 1.09
CA THR A 333 -7.94 -3.74 0.96
C THR A 333 -8.47 -4.84 0.07
N MET A 334 -9.57 -5.51 0.50
CA MET A 334 -10.01 -6.77 -0.10
C MET A 334 -10.62 -6.60 -1.47
N ALA A 335 -11.46 -5.56 -1.66
CA ALA A 335 -12.08 -5.33 -2.96
C ALA A 335 -11.01 -4.99 -4.02
N VAL A 336 -10.03 -4.16 -3.66
CA VAL A 336 -8.93 -3.78 -4.55
C VAL A 336 -8.04 -4.98 -4.87
N LEU A 337 -7.64 -5.77 -3.87
CA LEU A 337 -6.84 -6.98 -4.04
C LEU A 337 -7.42 -7.93 -5.11
N MET A 338 -8.75 -8.02 -5.18
CA MET A 338 -9.45 -8.93 -6.10
C MET A 338 -9.51 -8.42 -7.55
N VAL A 339 -9.45 -7.10 -7.78
CA VAL A 339 -9.81 -6.54 -9.10
C VAL A 339 -8.69 -5.77 -9.81
N THR A 340 -7.55 -5.52 -9.14
CA THR A 340 -6.48 -4.70 -9.71
C THR A 340 -5.33 -5.49 -10.34
N GLY A 341 -5.33 -6.82 -10.24
CA GLY A 341 -4.32 -7.70 -10.84
C GLY A 341 -2.98 -7.73 -10.11
N ASN A 342 -2.81 -6.95 -9.04
CA ASN A 342 -1.69 -6.99 -8.08
C ASN A 342 -0.27 -6.95 -8.69
N ALA A 343 -0.07 -6.27 -9.82
CA ALA A 343 1.25 -6.11 -10.43
C ALA A 343 2.15 -5.22 -9.57
N ALA A 344 3.33 -5.71 -9.24
CA ALA A 344 4.31 -5.06 -8.37
C ALA A 344 5.30 -4.15 -9.13
N VAL A 345 4.88 -3.62 -10.26
CA VAL A 345 5.66 -2.76 -11.16
C VAL A 345 4.98 -1.40 -11.34
N MET A 346 5.75 -0.40 -11.82
CA MET A 346 5.27 0.96 -11.98
C MET A 346 4.13 1.05 -13.00
N PRO A 347 2.90 1.42 -12.60
CA PRO A 347 1.79 1.56 -13.53
C PRO A 347 1.98 2.81 -14.40
N LYS A 348 1.73 2.70 -15.70
CA LYS A 348 1.77 3.82 -16.66
C LYS A 348 0.39 4.40 -16.91
N THR A 349 -0.65 3.57 -16.82
CA THR A 349 -2.04 3.95 -17.04
C THR A 349 -2.97 3.27 -16.04
N LEU A 350 -4.21 3.78 -15.90
CA LEU A 350 -5.26 3.12 -15.10
C LEU A 350 -5.77 1.81 -15.73
N LEU A 351 -5.45 1.54 -16.99
CA LEU A 351 -5.86 0.30 -17.67
C LEU A 351 -4.90 -0.86 -17.42
N GLU A 352 -3.78 -0.62 -16.76
CA GLU A 352 -2.81 -1.64 -16.41
C GLU A 352 -3.12 -2.24 -15.03
N PRO A 353 -2.75 -3.51 -14.80
CA PRO A 353 -2.70 -4.07 -13.46
C PRO A 353 -1.77 -3.27 -12.56
N LEU A 354 -2.16 -3.12 -11.31
CA LEU A 354 -1.37 -2.40 -10.31
C LEU A 354 -1.63 -2.95 -8.91
N ARG A 355 -0.81 -2.53 -7.96
CA ARG A 355 -0.89 -2.94 -6.57
C ARG A 355 -1.01 -1.73 -5.65
N THR A 356 -1.80 -1.85 -4.57
CA THR A 356 -1.97 -0.79 -3.56
C THR A 356 -1.31 -1.17 -2.24
N ILE A 357 -1.00 -0.16 -1.41
CA ILE A 357 -0.38 -0.39 -0.09
C ILE A 357 -1.21 -1.34 0.78
N PRO A 358 -2.53 -1.10 1.01
CA PRO A 358 -3.31 -2.01 1.85
C PRO A 358 -3.38 -3.44 1.29
N ALA A 359 -3.50 -3.58 -0.03
CA ALA A 359 -3.54 -4.89 -0.68
C ALA A 359 -2.20 -5.64 -0.53
N THR A 360 -1.07 -4.94 -0.65
CA THR A 360 0.27 -5.53 -0.45
C THR A 360 0.44 -6.03 0.98
N ILE A 361 0.12 -5.20 1.97
CA ILE A 361 0.22 -5.58 3.38
C ILE A 361 -0.64 -6.81 3.68
N ALA A 362 -1.90 -6.82 3.20
CA ALA A 362 -2.82 -7.93 3.46
C ALA A 362 -2.41 -9.23 2.77
N ALA A 363 -1.82 -9.15 1.57
CA ALA A 363 -1.39 -10.32 0.83
C ALA A 363 -0.11 -10.95 1.39
N GLU A 364 0.84 -10.11 1.86
CA GLU A 364 2.20 -10.56 2.13
C GLU A 364 2.53 -10.70 3.63
N LEU A 365 1.80 -10.01 4.53
CA LEU A 365 2.14 -10.00 5.96
C LEU A 365 2.08 -11.39 6.62
N GLY A 366 1.19 -12.26 6.15
CA GLY A 366 1.05 -13.63 6.67
C GLY A 366 2.16 -14.57 6.21
N GLU A 367 2.86 -14.24 5.14
CA GLU A 367 3.92 -15.06 4.54
C GLU A 367 5.32 -14.53 4.90
N ALA A 368 5.43 -13.26 5.31
CA ALA A 368 6.70 -12.63 5.64
C ALA A 368 7.22 -13.14 7.00
N PRO A 369 8.47 -13.67 7.06
CA PRO A 369 9.08 -14.10 8.31
C PRO A 369 9.20 -12.94 9.30
N ALA A 370 8.74 -13.13 10.53
CA ALA A 370 8.78 -12.10 11.57
C ALA A 370 10.21 -11.63 11.82
N GLY A 371 10.44 -10.31 11.83
CA GLY A 371 11.74 -9.68 12.03
C GLY A 371 12.63 -9.64 10.78
N GLY A 372 12.24 -10.28 9.67
CA GLY A 372 12.98 -10.20 8.40
C GLY A 372 12.77 -8.88 7.66
N ALA A 373 13.63 -8.58 6.69
CA ALA A 373 13.56 -7.34 5.90
C ALA A 373 12.21 -7.15 5.19
N HIS A 374 11.63 -8.24 4.65
CA HIS A 374 10.29 -8.21 4.05
C HIS A 374 9.23 -7.78 5.07
N TYR A 375 9.20 -8.40 6.25
CA TYR A 375 8.28 -8.05 7.33
C TYR A 375 8.40 -6.58 7.73
N GLN A 376 9.62 -6.12 7.99
CA GLN A 376 9.90 -4.73 8.36
C GLN A 376 9.48 -3.73 7.25
N ALA A 377 9.69 -4.09 5.98
CA ALA A 377 9.27 -3.28 4.85
C ALA A 377 7.75 -3.11 4.78
N LEU A 378 6.96 -4.13 5.15
CA LEU A 378 5.49 -4.01 5.23
C LEU A 378 5.05 -3.04 6.33
N PHE A 379 5.80 -2.95 7.45
CA PHE A 379 5.56 -1.91 8.48
C PHE A 379 5.90 -0.51 7.98
N VAL A 380 6.97 -0.35 7.19
CA VAL A 380 7.25 0.93 6.51
C VAL A 380 6.09 1.31 5.59
N LEU A 381 5.54 0.37 4.81
CA LEU A 381 4.35 0.60 3.97
C LEU A 381 3.15 1.07 4.80
N GLY A 382 2.91 0.45 5.96
CA GLY A 382 1.88 0.88 6.90
C GLY A 382 2.09 2.32 7.39
N GLY A 383 3.34 2.68 7.74
CA GLY A 383 3.71 4.04 8.12
C GLY A 383 3.49 5.06 6.99
N ILE A 384 3.84 4.69 5.75
CA ILE A 384 3.59 5.52 4.56
C ILE A 384 2.08 5.72 4.34
N LEU A 385 1.28 4.66 4.45
CA LEU A 385 -0.18 4.74 4.33
C LEU A 385 -0.77 5.69 5.39
N PHE A 386 -0.30 5.60 6.62
CA PHE A 386 -0.71 6.49 7.71
C PHE A 386 -0.37 7.96 7.38
N ILE A 387 0.86 8.24 6.96
CA ILE A 387 1.28 9.59 6.57
C ILE A 387 0.47 10.10 5.37
N MET A 388 0.26 9.28 4.35
CA MET A 388 -0.54 9.65 3.17
C MET A 388 -1.97 10.02 3.54
N THR A 389 -2.63 9.21 4.35
CA THR A 389 -4.01 9.48 4.80
C THR A 389 -4.08 10.74 5.66
N LEU A 390 -3.11 10.94 6.56
CA LEU A 390 -3.01 12.14 7.38
C LEU A 390 -2.84 13.41 6.51
N LEU A 391 -1.91 13.39 5.56
CA LEU A 391 -1.64 14.54 4.68
C LEU A 391 -2.85 14.87 3.80
N ILE A 392 -3.52 13.88 3.25
CA ILE A 392 -4.71 14.09 2.41
C ILE A 392 -5.85 14.66 3.26
N ASN A 393 -6.09 14.14 4.47
CA ASN A 393 -7.11 14.65 5.36
C ASN A 393 -6.83 16.11 5.77
N LEU A 394 -5.60 16.43 6.15
CA LEU A 394 -5.18 17.81 6.46
C LEU A 394 -5.34 18.75 5.26
N PHE A 395 -5.00 18.29 4.07
CA PHE A 395 -5.14 19.08 2.84
C PHE A 395 -6.62 19.40 2.53
N VAL A 396 -7.50 18.41 2.63
CA VAL A 396 -8.93 18.60 2.39
C VAL A 396 -9.54 19.51 3.47
N GLU A 397 -9.15 19.36 4.74
CA GLU A 397 -9.59 20.22 5.83
C GLU A 397 -9.12 21.68 5.63
N TYR A 398 -7.88 21.89 5.21
CA TYR A 398 -7.34 23.19 4.88
C TYR A 398 -8.16 23.91 3.79
N ILE A 399 -8.48 23.19 2.69
CA ILE A 399 -9.32 23.74 1.62
C ILE A 399 -10.71 24.10 2.13
N SER A 400 -11.31 23.23 2.96
CA SER A 400 -12.63 23.45 3.55
C SER A 400 -12.67 24.68 4.46
N SER A 401 -11.67 24.84 5.32
CA SER A 401 -11.58 25.96 6.26
C SER A 401 -11.48 27.31 5.54
N LYS A 402 -10.71 27.37 4.44
CA LYS A 402 -10.56 28.59 3.63
C LYS A 402 -11.87 29.05 2.98
N ASN A 403 -12.77 28.12 2.67
CA ASN A 403 -14.07 28.43 2.08
C ASN A 403 -15.08 28.91 3.14
N LYS A 404 -14.95 28.51 4.41
CA LYS A 404 -15.77 29.02 5.53
C LYS A 404 -15.58 30.51 5.78
N TYR A 405 -14.37 31.05 5.58
CA TYR A 405 -14.08 32.46 5.77
C TYR A 405 -14.61 33.40 4.66
N LYS A 406 -14.93 32.84 3.47
CA LYS A 406 -15.51 33.65 2.37
C LYS A 406 -17.02 33.82 2.48
N THR A 407 -17.69 33.13 3.37
CA THR A 407 -19.16 33.16 3.58
C THR A 407 -19.57 33.96 4.81
N LYS A 408 -18.64 34.63 5.49
CA LYS A 408 -18.88 35.68 6.47
C LYS A 408 -18.71 37.05 5.81
#